data_475cdeb4cbf961e3de1fc732dd3699bb
#
_entry.id   475cdeb4cbf961e3de1fc732dd3699bb
#
_cell.length_a   1.000
_cell.length_b   1.000
_cell.length_c   1.000
_cell.angle_alpha   90.00
_cell.angle_beta   90.00
_cell.angle_gamma   90.00
#
_symmetry.space_group_name_H-M   'P 1'
#
loop_
_entity.id
_entity.type
_entity.pdbx_description
1 polymer ?
#
loop_
_entity_poly.entity_id
_entity_poly.type
_entity_poly.pdbx_seq_one_letter_code
_entity_poly.pdbx_strand_id
1 'polypeptide(L)'
;MSCSRQAGNRHRWTLTSSAPEILIIEDDPQIRRFLRATFTAEQYRFHEAVTAAEGIAQAAARQPDLIVLDLGLPDRDGLEVIRKVREWTQTPIIVLSARGQERDKVTALDSGADDFVSKPFAVGELLARVRAALRRSATISDTANGATFRAGDIAVDLERRVVTLHGG
;
A
#
# COMPACT_ATOMS: atom_id res chain seq x y z
N MET A 1 6.34 -50.68 -30.64
CA MET A 1 7.07 -50.19 -29.48
C MET A 1 6.97 -48.68 -29.48
N SER A 2 5.97 -48.17 -28.83
CA SER A 2 5.72 -46.72 -28.74
C SER A 2 5.88 -46.28 -27.32
N CYS A 3 6.89 -45.49 -27.03
CA CYS A 3 7.10 -44.85 -25.75
C CYS A 3 6.46 -43.48 -25.79
N SER A 4 5.25 -43.39 -25.28
CA SER A 4 4.55 -42.10 -25.08
C SER A 4 5.09 -41.40 -23.85
N ARG A 5 5.88 -40.37 -24.04
CA ARG A 5 6.26 -39.47 -22.97
C ARG A 5 5.16 -38.47 -22.76
N GLN A 6 4.46 -38.63 -21.67
CA GLN A 6 3.56 -37.59 -21.16
C GLN A 6 4.38 -36.36 -20.81
N ALA A 7 4.09 -35.30 -21.55
CA ALA A 7 4.60 -33.97 -21.22
C ALA A 7 3.96 -33.49 -19.90
N GLY A 8 4.79 -33.30 -18.90
CA GLY A 8 4.38 -32.83 -17.61
C GLY A 8 3.66 -31.48 -17.70
N ASN A 9 2.47 -31.47 -17.16
CA ASN A 9 1.66 -30.28 -16.96
C ASN A 9 2.38 -29.34 -15.99
N ARG A 10 3.20 -28.45 -16.53
CA ARG A 10 3.76 -27.36 -15.74
C ARG A 10 2.62 -26.40 -15.47
N HIS A 11 2.04 -26.51 -14.30
CA HIS A 11 1.15 -25.49 -13.76
C HIS A 11 1.97 -24.21 -13.67
N ARG A 12 1.82 -23.41 -14.69
CA ARG A 12 2.38 -22.06 -14.75
C ARG A 12 1.53 -21.21 -13.84
N TRP A 13 1.95 -21.11 -12.57
CA TRP A 13 1.44 -20.09 -11.67
C TRP A 13 1.91 -18.73 -12.21
N THR A 14 1.16 -18.18 -13.13
CA THR A 14 1.28 -16.79 -13.47
C THR A 14 0.64 -15.99 -12.34
N LEU A 15 1.37 -15.83 -11.25
CA LEU A 15 1.16 -14.70 -10.37
C LEU A 15 1.52 -13.48 -11.22
N THR A 16 0.55 -12.88 -11.87
CA THR A 16 0.66 -11.53 -12.37
C THR A 16 0.59 -10.60 -11.17
N SER A 17 1.60 -10.67 -10.33
CA SER A 17 1.87 -9.65 -9.35
C SER A 17 2.32 -8.42 -10.14
N SER A 18 1.37 -7.59 -10.53
CA SER A 18 1.72 -6.28 -11.08
C SER A 18 2.45 -5.52 -9.98
N ALA A 19 3.52 -4.80 -10.35
CA ALA A 19 4.27 -3.99 -9.40
C ALA A 19 3.31 -3.08 -8.61
N PRO A 20 3.50 -2.91 -7.29
CA PRO A 20 2.66 -2.03 -6.48
C PRO A 20 2.60 -0.63 -7.06
N GLU A 21 1.43 0.00 -6.97
CA GLU A 21 1.19 1.34 -7.46
C GLU A 21 1.11 2.33 -6.30
N ILE A 22 1.97 3.35 -6.34
CA ILE A 22 2.11 4.36 -5.30
C ILE A 22 1.60 5.71 -5.83
N LEU A 23 0.75 6.37 -5.07
CA LEU A 23 0.37 7.77 -5.33
C LEU A 23 1.21 8.70 -4.46
N ILE A 24 1.93 9.62 -5.09
CA ILE A 24 2.72 10.66 -4.43
C ILE A 24 1.93 11.96 -4.47
N ILE A 25 1.61 12.52 -3.30
CA ILE A 25 0.95 13.84 -3.18
C ILE A 25 1.93 14.78 -2.48
N GLU A 26 2.64 15.57 -3.28
CA GLU A 26 3.76 16.41 -2.84
C GLU A 26 3.91 17.58 -3.81
N ASP A 27 3.93 18.81 -3.34
CA ASP A 27 4.07 20.00 -4.18
C ASP A 27 5.53 20.40 -4.46
N ASP A 28 6.47 20.04 -3.59
CA ASP A 28 7.90 20.33 -3.77
C ASP A 28 8.48 19.51 -4.93
N PRO A 29 8.94 20.17 -6.02
CA PRO A 29 9.47 19.46 -7.19
C PRO A 29 10.77 18.70 -6.91
N GLN A 30 11.57 19.13 -5.93
CA GLN A 30 12.81 18.44 -5.56
C GLN A 30 12.51 17.12 -4.84
N ILE A 31 11.56 17.16 -3.93
CA ILE A 31 11.13 15.97 -3.20
C ILE A 31 10.43 14.99 -4.15
N ARG A 32 9.57 15.47 -5.05
CA ARG A 32 8.96 14.59 -6.06
C ARG A 32 10.03 13.93 -6.95
N ARG A 33 11.01 14.68 -7.41
CA ARG A 33 12.13 14.12 -8.21
C ARG A 33 12.87 13.03 -7.45
N PHE A 34 13.15 13.28 -6.18
CA PHE A 34 13.80 12.30 -5.30
C PHE A 34 12.96 11.03 -5.12
N LEU A 35 11.69 11.17 -4.82
CA LEU A 35 10.77 10.04 -4.66
C LEU A 35 10.61 9.24 -5.96
N ARG A 36 10.51 9.94 -7.09
CA ARG A 36 10.47 9.33 -8.43
C ARG A 36 11.70 8.45 -8.69
N ALA A 37 12.88 8.97 -8.47
CA ALA A 37 14.12 8.22 -8.63
C ALA A 37 14.17 7.00 -7.71
N THR A 38 13.76 7.18 -6.46
CA THR A 38 13.73 6.12 -5.45
C THR A 38 12.77 5.00 -5.84
N PHE A 39 11.54 5.33 -6.20
CA PHE A 39 10.52 4.31 -6.53
C PHE A 39 10.79 3.64 -7.89
N THR A 40 11.38 4.36 -8.84
CA THR A 40 11.83 3.77 -10.10
C THR A 40 12.92 2.71 -9.86
N ALA A 41 13.89 3.01 -9.00
CA ALA A 41 14.95 2.06 -8.65
C ALA A 41 14.42 0.79 -7.97
N GLU A 42 13.35 0.89 -7.20
CA GLU A 42 12.67 -0.22 -6.55
C GLU A 42 11.62 -0.91 -7.44
N GLN A 43 11.47 -0.48 -8.68
CA GLN A 43 10.52 -1.01 -9.66
C GLN A 43 9.04 -0.85 -9.25
N TYR A 44 8.72 0.13 -8.42
CA TYR A 44 7.34 0.52 -8.14
C TYR A 44 6.76 1.34 -9.29
N ARG A 45 5.48 1.16 -9.56
CA ARG A 45 4.72 2.10 -10.39
C ARG A 45 4.26 3.25 -9.51
N PHE A 46 4.22 4.46 -10.05
CA PHE A 46 3.77 5.61 -9.28
C PHE A 46 3.06 6.65 -10.15
N HIS A 47 2.24 7.45 -9.50
CA HIS A 47 1.60 8.64 -10.03
C HIS A 47 1.86 9.80 -9.09
N GLU A 48 1.81 11.01 -9.61
CA GLU A 48 2.10 12.22 -8.87
C GLU A 48 0.91 13.18 -8.89
N ALA A 49 0.67 13.84 -7.77
CA ALA A 49 -0.26 14.93 -7.62
C ALA A 49 0.44 16.07 -6.87
N VAL A 50 0.20 17.31 -7.28
CA VAL A 50 0.83 18.50 -6.68
C VAL A 50 -0.09 19.27 -5.75
N THR A 51 -1.37 18.90 -5.72
CA THR A 51 -2.38 19.51 -4.85
C THR A 51 -3.19 18.44 -4.11
N ALA A 52 -3.83 18.81 -3.02
CA ALA A 52 -4.73 17.93 -2.28
C ALA A 52 -5.93 17.50 -3.15
N ALA A 53 -6.53 18.41 -3.90
CA ALA A 53 -7.67 18.12 -4.76
C ALA A 53 -7.31 17.09 -5.83
N GLU A 54 -6.16 17.26 -6.49
CA GLU A 54 -5.65 16.31 -7.48
C GLU A 54 -5.35 14.94 -6.85
N GLY A 55 -4.71 14.94 -5.67
CA GLY A 55 -4.40 13.72 -4.93
C GLY A 55 -5.63 12.91 -4.57
N ILE A 56 -6.68 13.56 -4.06
CA ILE A 56 -7.95 12.91 -3.73
C ILE A 56 -8.61 12.32 -5.00
N ALA A 57 -8.64 13.08 -6.09
CA ALA A 57 -9.20 12.63 -7.36
C ALA A 57 -8.45 11.43 -7.93
N GLN A 58 -7.12 11.45 -7.92
CA GLN A 58 -6.29 10.34 -8.38
C GLN A 58 -6.42 9.11 -7.48
N ALA A 59 -6.49 9.29 -6.15
CA ALA A 59 -6.69 8.20 -5.22
C ALA A 59 -8.02 7.46 -5.49
N ALA A 60 -9.08 8.19 -5.77
CA ALA A 60 -10.38 7.61 -6.12
C ALA A 60 -10.37 6.90 -7.49
N ALA A 61 -9.76 7.52 -8.50
CA ALA A 61 -9.76 6.99 -9.87
C ALA A 61 -8.82 5.78 -10.05
N ARG A 62 -7.66 5.79 -9.39
CA ARG A 62 -6.61 4.79 -9.60
C ARG A 62 -6.57 3.69 -8.56
N GLN A 63 -7.10 3.93 -7.38
CA GLN A 63 -7.06 2.99 -6.24
C GLN A 63 -5.63 2.45 -6.00
N PRO A 64 -4.67 3.32 -5.66
CA PRO A 64 -3.28 2.91 -5.46
C PRO A 64 -3.14 1.94 -4.28
N ASP A 65 -2.02 1.21 -4.26
CA ASP A 65 -1.69 0.29 -3.16
C ASP A 65 -1.13 1.02 -1.95
N LEU A 66 -0.59 2.23 -2.15
CA LEU A 66 -0.02 3.08 -1.11
C LEU A 66 -0.13 4.55 -1.51
N ILE A 67 -0.34 5.42 -0.53
CA ILE A 67 -0.29 6.88 -0.69
C ILE A 67 0.87 7.43 0.13
N VAL A 68 1.73 8.23 -0.49
CA VAL A 68 2.76 9.05 0.16
C VAL A 68 2.28 10.49 0.10
N LEU A 69 2.11 11.13 1.25
CA LEU A 69 1.42 12.40 1.38
C LEU A 69 2.25 13.43 2.15
N ASP A 70 2.48 14.60 1.58
CA ASP A 70 2.91 15.78 2.35
C ASP A 70 1.72 16.51 2.98
N LEU A 71 1.92 17.02 4.20
CA LEU A 71 0.89 17.81 4.89
C LEU A 71 0.85 19.27 4.44
N GLY A 72 1.97 19.80 3.94
CA GLY A 72 2.12 21.19 3.55
C GLY A 72 1.71 21.51 2.12
N LEU A 73 0.55 21.02 1.66
CA LEU A 73 0.07 21.26 0.30
C LEU A 73 -0.45 22.69 0.09
N PRO A 74 -0.40 23.24 -1.16
CA PRO A 74 -0.71 24.64 -1.42
C PRO A 74 -2.19 24.98 -1.33
N ASP A 75 -3.08 24.03 -1.58
CA ASP A 75 -4.53 24.25 -1.65
C ASP A 75 -5.26 23.89 -0.34
N ARG A 76 -4.80 22.87 0.39
CA ARG A 76 -5.39 22.39 1.64
C ARG A 76 -4.37 21.75 2.56
N ASP A 77 -4.69 21.63 3.83
CA ASP A 77 -3.90 20.82 4.76
C ASP A 77 -4.01 19.34 4.38
N GLY A 78 -2.87 18.63 4.33
CA GLY A 78 -2.83 17.20 4.04
C GLY A 78 -3.64 16.34 5.03
N LEU A 79 -3.91 16.83 6.25
CA LEU A 79 -4.83 16.16 7.18
C LEU A 79 -6.26 16.03 6.62
N GLU A 80 -6.70 16.99 5.82
CA GLU A 80 -8.00 16.91 5.14
C GLU A 80 -8.00 15.81 4.08
N VAL A 81 -6.86 15.63 3.38
CA VAL A 81 -6.69 14.53 2.41
C VAL A 81 -6.86 13.18 3.11
N ILE A 82 -6.22 12.99 4.27
CA ILE A 82 -6.33 11.75 5.05
C ILE A 82 -7.78 11.47 5.41
N ARG A 83 -8.46 12.44 6.00
CA ARG A 83 -9.87 12.29 6.42
C ARG A 83 -10.78 11.97 5.24
N LYS A 84 -10.58 12.67 4.12
CA LYS A 84 -11.39 12.48 2.92
C LYS A 84 -11.19 11.10 2.29
N VAL A 85 -9.95 10.68 2.15
CA VAL A 85 -9.61 9.36 1.61
C VAL A 85 -10.15 8.25 2.50
N ARG A 86 -10.11 8.42 3.82
CA ARG A 86 -10.64 7.43 4.78
C ARG A 86 -12.15 7.25 4.74
N GLU A 87 -12.89 8.15 4.14
CA GLU A 87 -14.33 7.97 3.95
C GLU A 87 -14.67 6.76 3.06
N TRP A 88 -13.75 6.35 2.18
CA TRP A 88 -14.03 5.30 1.17
C TRP A 88 -12.92 4.26 0.95
N THR A 89 -11.73 4.41 1.54
CA THR A 89 -10.66 3.40 1.40
C THR A 89 -9.79 3.27 2.64
N GLN A 90 -9.22 2.07 2.82
CA GLN A 90 -8.21 1.76 3.82
C GLN A 90 -6.79 1.67 3.23
N THR A 91 -6.58 2.16 2.02
CA THR A 91 -5.25 2.22 1.39
C THR A 91 -4.24 2.84 2.37
N PRO A 92 -3.08 2.20 2.62
CA PRO A 92 -2.11 2.73 3.56
C PRO A 92 -1.60 4.10 3.14
N ILE A 93 -1.49 5.01 4.12
CA ILE A 93 -1.02 6.38 3.94
C ILE A 93 0.23 6.57 4.80
N ILE A 94 1.35 6.92 4.16
CA ILE A 94 2.58 7.36 4.82
C ILE A 94 2.69 8.88 4.66
N VAL A 95 2.72 9.59 5.76
CA VAL A 95 2.90 11.04 5.77
C VAL A 95 4.38 11.39 5.72
N LEU A 96 4.78 12.27 4.80
CA LEU A 96 6.08 12.93 4.79
C LEU A 96 5.87 14.39 5.18
N SER A 97 6.49 14.89 6.23
CA SER A 97 6.28 16.26 6.66
C SER A 97 7.50 16.90 7.28
N ALA A 98 7.71 18.19 6.97
CA ALA A 98 8.67 19.04 7.65
C ALA A 98 8.14 19.50 9.04
N ARG A 99 6.86 19.27 9.34
CA ARG A 99 6.26 19.51 10.66
C ARG A 99 6.80 18.46 11.63
N GLY A 100 7.87 18.77 12.33
CA GLY A 100 8.59 17.84 13.20
C GLY A 100 8.07 17.74 14.62
N GLN A 101 6.97 18.39 14.97
CA GLN A 101 6.42 18.35 16.33
C GLN A 101 5.68 17.04 16.56
N GLU A 102 5.83 16.49 17.76
CA GLU A 102 5.11 15.26 18.19
C GLU A 102 3.60 15.39 18.01
N ARG A 103 3.06 16.59 18.25
CA ARG A 103 1.65 16.93 18.05
C ARG A 103 1.18 16.69 16.61
N ASP A 104 1.96 17.09 15.59
CA ASP A 104 1.60 16.93 14.18
C ASP A 104 1.58 15.46 13.79
N LYS A 105 2.54 14.69 14.30
CA LYS A 105 2.61 13.25 14.13
C LYS A 105 1.38 12.55 14.73
N VAL A 106 1.05 12.85 15.99
CA VAL A 106 -0.11 12.29 16.67
C VAL A 106 -1.40 12.64 15.92
N THR A 107 -1.55 13.90 15.50
CA THR A 107 -2.74 14.36 14.75
C THR A 107 -2.87 13.64 13.41
N ALA A 108 -1.78 13.41 12.68
CA ALA A 108 -1.80 12.69 11.42
C ALA A 108 -2.22 11.22 11.61
N LEU A 109 -1.65 10.54 12.60
CA LEU A 109 -1.99 9.16 12.93
C LEU A 109 -3.43 9.02 13.41
N ASP A 110 -3.90 9.92 14.27
CA ASP A 110 -5.29 9.95 14.75
C ASP A 110 -6.28 10.25 13.60
N SER A 111 -5.86 11.00 12.59
CA SER A 111 -6.67 11.27 11.40
C SER A 111 -6.77 10.09 10.45
N GLY A 112 -5.98 9.04 10.66
CA GLY A 112 -6.02 7.80 9.87
C GLY A 112 -4.78 7.51 9.03
N ALA A 113 -3.67 8.24 9.20
CA ALA A 113 -2.39 7.87 8.61
C ALA A 113 -1.85 6.59 9.25
N ASP A 114 -1.20 5.75 8.46
CA ASP A 114 -0.60 4.50 8.94
C ASP A 114 0.81 4.71 9.48
N ASP A 115 1.52 5.70 8.96
CA ASP A 115 2.88 6.02 9.37
C ASP A 115 3.22 7.48 9.12
N PHE A 116 4.28 7.96 9.76
CA PHE A 116 4.74 9.34 9.67
C PHE A 116 6.27 9.37 9.58
N VAL A 117 6.79 10.10 8.61
CA VAL A 117 8.22 10.30 8.41
C VAL A 117 8.53 11.80 8.40
N SER A 118 9.41 12.23 9.28
CA SER A 118 9.85 13.64 9.34
C SER A 118 10.88 13.93 8.25
N LYS A 119 10.73 15.07 7.58
CA LYS A 119 11.73 15.60 6.65
C LYS A 119 12.83 16.34 7.45
N PRO A 120 14.11 16.20 7.14
CA PRO A 120 14.71 15.31 6.12
C PRO A 120 14.70 13.84 6.56
N PHE A 121 14.56 12.92 5.61
CA PHE A 121 14.51 11.48 5.88
C PHE A 121 15.56 10.72 5.06
N ALA A 122 15.96 9.55 5.57
CA ALA A 122 16.83 8.65 4.83
C ALA A 122 16.00 7.77 3.87
N VAL A 123 16.56 7.50 2.67
CA VAL A 123 15.92 6.62 1.67
C VAL A 123 15.59 5.26 2.27
N GLY A 124 16.52 4.65 2.99
CA GLY A 124 16.35 3.35 3.60
C GLY A 124 15.20 3.31 4.62
N GLU A 125 15.01 4.37 5.40
CA GLU A 125 13.89 4.50 6.33
C GLU A 125 12.56 4.53 5.59
N LEU A 126 12.44 5.39 4.58
CA LEU A 126 11.21 5.49 3.79
C LEU A 126 10.87 4.16 3.12
N LEU A 127 11.84 3.53 2.46
CA LEU A 127 11.61 2.25 1.77
C LEU A 127 11.23 1.12 2.73
N ALA A 128 11.81 1.07 3.92
CA ALA A 128 11.44 0.09 4.95
C ALA A 128 9.98 0.26 5.39
N ARG A 129 9.52 1.49 5.56
CA ARG A 129 8.12 1.82 5.90
C ARG A 129 7.16 1.51 4.75
N VAL A 130 7.54 1.82 3.53
CA VAL A 130 6.77 1.47 2.32
C VAL A 130 6.58 -0.04 2.22
N ARG A 131 7.66 -0.82 2.34
CA ARG A 131 7.57 -2.29 2.33
C ARG A 131 6.69 -2.83 3.45
N ALA A 132 6.80 -2.30 4.65
CA ALA A 132 5.98 -2.71 5.78
C ALA A 132 4.48 -2.40 5.57
N ALA A 133 4.16 -1.23 5.02
CA ALA A 133 2.79 -0.83 4.72
C ALA A 133 2.17 -1.72 3.63
N LEU A 134 2.91 -1.99 2.55
CA LEU A 134 2.46 -2.87 1.46
C LEU A 134 2.23 -4.31 1.93
N ARG A 135 3.08 -4.85 2.80
CA ARG A 135 2.88 -6.20 3.38
C ARG A 135 1.60 -6.28 4.20
N ARG A 136 1.33 -5.30 5.06
CA ARG A 136 0.10 -5.25 5.89
C ARG A 136 -1.14 -5.18 5.04
N SER A 137 -1.12 -4.37 3.99
CA SER A 137 -2.23 -4.24 3.05
C SER A 137 -2.53 -5.54 2.32
N ALA A 138 -1.52 -6.25 1.83
CA ALA A 138 -1.68 -7.55 1.17
C ALA A 138 -2.33 -8.60 2.09
N THR A 139 -1.91 -8.67 3.35
CA THR A 139 -2.48 -9.60 4.34
C THR A 139 -3.95 -9.32 4.61
N ILE A 140 -4.35 -8.05 4.69
CA ILE A 140 -5.75 -7.66 4.89
C ILE A 140 -6.61 -8.02 3.67
N SER A 141 -6.08 -7.85 2.46
CA SER A 141 -6.78 -8.19 1.22
C SER A 141 -7.02 -9.69 1.11
N ASP A 142 -6.08 -10.51 1.50
CA ASP A 142 -6.22 -11.97 1.52
C ASP A 142 -7.28 -12.44 2.52
N THR A 143 -7.42 -11.77 3.65
CA THR A 143 -8.47 -12.07 4.63
C THR A 143 -9.85 -11.56 4.20
N ALA A 144 -9.92 -10.44 3.47
CA ALA A 144 -11.19 -9.88 2.98
C ALA A 144 -11.78 -10.65 1.78
N ASN A 145 -10.96 -11.38 1.04
CA ASN A 145 -11.38 -12.20 -0.11
C ASN A 145 -11.87 -13.63 0.26
N GLY A 146 -12.29 -13.85 1.51
CA GLY A 146 -12.83 -15.15 1.93
C GLY A 146 -11.79 -16.27 1.87
N ALA A 147 -10.54 -15.95 2.18
CA ALA A 147 -9.45 -16.91 2.13
C ALA A 147 -9.69 -18.02 3.17
N THR A 148 -10.03 -19.20 2.67
CA THR A 148 -9.93 -20.42 3.45
C THR A 148 -8.46 -20.68 3.72
N PHE A 149 -8.00 -20.38 4.93
CA PHE A 149 -6.63 -20.70 5.33
C PHE A 149 -6.49 -22.20 5.51
N ARG A 150 -5.65 -22.83 4.71
CA ARG A 150 -5.30 -24.24 4.86
C ARG A 150 -3.88 -24.38 5.39
N ALA A 151 -3.77 -24.90 6.59
CA ALA A 151 -2.50 -25.34 7.16
C ALA A 151 -2.60 -26.84 7.46
N GLY A 152 -2.05 -27.67 6.59
CA GLY A 152 -2.19 -29.12 6.69
C GLY A 152 -3.65 -29.57 6.57
N ASP A 153 -4.12 -30.35 7.53
CA ASP A 153 -5.50 -30.90 7.55
C ASP A 153 -6.55 -29.96 8.18
N ILE A 154 -6.16 -28.73 8.49
CA ILE A 154 -7.05 -27.73 9.08
C ILE A 154 -7.47 -26.72 8.03
N ALA A 155 -8.76 -26.61 7.75
CA ALA A 155 -9.35 -25.56 6.95
C ALA A 155 -10.15 -24.62 7.88
N VAL A 156 -9.80 -23.34 7.88
CA VAL A 156 -10.51 -22.31 8.65
C VAL A 156 -11.26 -21.41 7.67
N ASP A 157 -12.59 -21.48 7.72
CA ASP A 157 -13.47 -20.56 7.01
C ASP A 157 -13.80 -19.39 7.96
N LEU A 158 -13.16 -18.25 7.69
CA LEU A 158 -13.31 -17.06 8.53
C LEU A 158 -14.66 -16.36 8.35
N GLU A 159 -15.33 -16.56 7.22
CA GLU A 159 -16.65 -16.00 6.95
C GLU A 159 -17.74 -16.73 7.75
N ARG A 160 -17.62 -18.04 7.86
CA ARG A 160 -18.60 -18.88 8.58
C ARG A 160 -18.18 -19.22 10.00
N ARG A 161 -16.99 -18.79 10.43
CA ARG A 161 -16.39 -19.14 11.73
C ARG A 161 -16.36 -20.66 11.99
N VAL A 162 -16.13 -21.43 10.95
CA VAL A 162 -16.09 -22.88 11.02
C VAL A 162 -14.66 -23.37 10.81
N VAL A 163 -14.21 -24.21 11.73
CA VAL A 163 -12.95 -24.95 11.61
C VAL A 163 -13.29 -26.37 11.22
N THR A 164 -12.84 -26.81 10.05
CA THR A 164 -13.05 -28.18 9.58
C THR A 164 -11.72 -28.95 9.69
N LEU A 165 -11.75 -30.04 10.44
CA LEU A 165 -10.64 -31.00 10.50
C LEU A 165 -10.94 -32.13 9.52
N HIS A 166 -10.11 -32.29 8.52
CA HIS A 166 -10.12 -33.48 7.67
C HIS A 166 -9.17 -34.50 8.28
N GLY A 167 -9.68 -35.31 9.22
CA GLY A 167 -9.01 -36.51 9.66
C GLY A 167 -9.20 -37.62 8.65
N GLY A 168 -8.09 -38.20 8.15
CA GLY A 168 -8.10 -39.41 7.32
C GLY A 168 -8.46 -40.65 8.11
#